data_3c7b3a16ae2dcef8a960f3482953834f
#
_entry.id   3c7b3a16ae2dcef8a960f3482953834f
#
_cell.length_a   1.000
_cell.length_b   1.000
_cell.length_c   1.000
_cell.angle_alpha   90.00
_cell.angle_beta   90.00
_cell.angle_gamma   90.00
#
_symmetry.space_group_name_H-M   'P 1'
#
loop_
_entity.id
_entity.type
_entity.pdbx_description
1 polymer ?
#
loop_
_entity_poly.entity_id
_entity_poly.type
_entity_poly.pdbx_seq_one_letter_code
_entity_poly.pdbx_strand_id
1 'polypeptide(L)'
;EGFNIRATLGNLYVDGLIPTTYLSRTNLSVKTSYDLTKKLTFAANVNFFTTFTNGEFDDGYSNQTTGSFNQWFHRDLDMKIMKELKDVRTPDGIWASWNHNDPTVYDPSNPRLFYAANYWYNFYKYFDLVTNQERRDRLFGDVSLSYKIIEGLNFKVTYRRQQNNRWYEEKYSSDLNYSGTQTTGNEPRYKGYYRTETSYSNRENYETLLSFSRKFGDFNVNANAGTDFFNSVLKSNRANTVDGLNVANLYTISNSKSQPNIVNDRENYKYRAAFLRGDVGFRDFLFGEFTLR
;
A
#
# COMPACT_ATOMS: atom_id res chain seq x y z
N GLU A 1 -30.31 27.87 -12.26
CA GLU A 1 -29.77 26.52 -12.44
C GLU A 1 -28.26 26.62 -12.44
N GLY A 2 -27.60 26.13 -11.37
CA GLY A 2 -26.16 26.17 -11.21
C GLY A 2 -25.53 24.85 -11.59
N PHE A 3 -24.55 24.89 -12.49
CA PHE A 3 -23.68 23.76 -12.80
C PHE A 3 -22.25 24.12 -12.44
N ASN A 4 -21.60 23.25 -11.66
CA ASN A 4 -20.20 23.41 -11.31
C ASN A 4 -19.48 22.08 -11.52
N ILE A 5 -18.34 22.12 -12.23
CA ILE A 5 -17.46 20.97 -12.40
C ILE A 5 -16.01 21.39 -12.21
N ARG A 6 -15.29 20.56 -11.47
CA ARG A 6 -13.82 20.66 -11.30
C ARG A 6 -13.21 19.31 -11.59
N ALA A 7 -12.30 19.27 -12.57
CA ALA A 7 -11.46 18.10 -12.83
C ALA A 7 -10.00 18.45 -12.54
N THR A 8 -9.27 17.51 -11.94
CA THR A 8 -7.84 17.65 -11.63
C THR A 8 -7.14 16.37 -12.02
N LEU A 9 -6.07 16.50 -12.81
CA LEU A 9 -5.14 15.43 -13.15
C LEU A 9 -3.80 15.77 -12.54
N GLY A 10 -3.20 14.82 -11.83
CA GLY A 10 -1.86 14.96 -11.25
C GLY A 10 -1.01 13.74 -11.55
N ASN A 11 0.28 13.96 -11.72
CA ASN A 11 1.27 12.90 -11.83
C ASN A 11 2.43 13.22 -10.88
N LEU A 12 2.94 12.18 -10.20
CA LEU A 12 4.10 12.24 -9.33
C LEU A 12 5.03 11.10 -9.70
N TYR A 13 6.31 11.42 -9.87
CA TYR A 13 7.38 10.44 -10.00
C TYR A 13 8.47 10.79 -8.99
N VAL A 14 8.94 9.78 -8.24
CA VAL A 14 9.97 9.92 -7.22
C VAL A 14 10.96 8.79 -7.36
N ASP A 15 12.23 9.10 -7.53
CA ASP A 15 13.31 8.12 -7.40
C ASP A 15 13.62 7.89 -5.92
N GLY A 16 13.79 6.63 -5.54
CA GLY A 16 14.16 6.26 -4.18
C GLY A 16 15.66 6.42 -3.92
N LEU A 17 16.04 6.37 -2.65
CA LEU A 17 17.44 6.41 -2.22
C LEU A 17 18.19 5.10 -2.52
N ILE A 18 17.46 3.99 -2.55
CA ILE A 18 17.99 2.67 -2.87
C ILE A 18 18.04 2.53 -4.40
N PRO A 19 19.11 1.93 -4.96
CA PRO A 19 19.20 1.71 -6.40
C PRO A 19 17.98 0.99 -6.98
N THR A 20 17.58 1.36 -8.19
CA THR A 20 16.43 0.79 -8.93
C THR A 20 15.04 1.06 -8.33
N THR A 21 14.97 1.77 -7.22
CA THR A 21 13.68 2.04 -6.56
C THR A 21 13.03 3.32 -7.06
N TYR A 22 11.74 3.27 -7.28
CA TYR A 22 10.95 4.45 -7.67
C TYR A 22 9.47 4.28 -7.34
N LEU A 23 8.78 5.40 -7.25
CA LEU A 23 7.33 5.50 -7.13
C LEU A 23 6.78 6.35 -8.28
N SER A 24 5.78 5.83 -8.96
CA SER A 24 4.98 6.57 -9.94
C SER A 24 3.53 6.57 -9.49
N ARG A 25 2.90 7.75 -9.45
CA ARG A 25 1.50 7.91 -9.08
C ARG A 25 0.79 8.87 -10.00
N THR A 26 -0.34 8.41 -10.56
CA THR A 26 -1.27 9.25 -11.31
C THR A 26 -2.57 9.35 -10.55
N ASN A 27 -3.14 10.54 -10.47
CA ASN A 27 -4.43 10.79 -9.85
C ASN A 27 -5.35 11.58 -10.77
N LEU A 28 -6.59 11.16 -10.80
CA LEU A 28 -7.70 11.88 -11.45
C LEU A 28 -8.77 12.15 -10.39
N SER A 29 -9.19 13.40 -10.27
CA SER A 29 -10.26 13.81 -9.37
C SER A 29 -11.30 14.62 -10.14
N VAL A 30 -12.58 14.25 -9.99
CA VAL A 30 -13.70 14.97 -10.58
C VAL A 30 -14.71 15.26 -9.49
N LYS A 31 -15.02 16.55 -9.31
CA LYS A 31 -16.06 17.02 -8.40
C LYS A 31 -17.07 17.84 -9.20
N THR A 32 -18.34 17.51 -9.06
CA THR A 32 -19.43 18.23 -9.73
C THR A 32 -20.61 18.44 -8.80
N SER A 33 -21.32 19.53 -9.04
CA SER A 33 -22.66 19.76 -8.48
C SER A 33 -23.56 20.37 -9.54
N TYR A 34 -24.81 19.96 -9.55
CA TYR A 34 -25.80 20.42 -10.50
C TYR A 34 -27.18 20.56 -9.84
N ASP A 35 -27.77 21.75 -9.94
CA ASP A 35 -29.11 22.01 -9.48
C ASP A 35 -30.10 21.57 -10.54
N LEU A 36 -30.63 20.34 -10.39
CA LEU A 36 -31.63 19.75 -11.29
C LEU A 36 -32.93 20.55 -11.30
N THR A 37 -33.27 21.10 -10.15
CA THR A 37 -34.39 22.04 -9.95
C THR A 37 -34.03 23.02 -8.82
N LYS A 38 -34.87 24.04 -8.56
CA LYS A 38 -34.70 24.94 -7.41
C LYS A 38 -34.68 24.24 -6.03
N LYS A 39 -35.10 22.97 -6.00
CA LYS A 39 -35.17 22.18 -4.76
C LYS A 39 -34.32 20.92 -4.77
N LEU A 40 -33.86 20.46 -5.93
CA LEU A 40 -33.12 19.20 -6.07
C LEU A 40 -31.76 19.46 -6.63
N THR A 41 -30.74 19.12 -5.83
CA THR A 41 -29.32 19.22 -6.19
C THR A 41 -28.69 17.83 -6.25
N PHE A 42 -28.01 17.53 -7.35
CA PHE A 42 -27.12 16.40 -7.51
C PHE A 42 -25.70 16.82 -7.23
N ALA A 43 -24.93 15.99 -6.51
CA ALA A 43 -23.48 16.20 -6.37
C ALA A 43 -22.73 14.87 -6.47
N ALA A 44 -21.55 14.91 -7.06
CA ALA A 44 -20.66 13.76 -7.15
C ALA A 44 -19.20 14.21 -6.93
N ASN A 45 -18.45 13.37 -6.24
CA ASN A 45 -17.02 13.54 -6.03
C ASN A 45 -16.36 12.16 -6.23
N VAL A 46 -15.55 12.03 -7.28
CA VAL A 46 -14.91 10.77 -7.67
C VAL A 46 -13.42 10.98 -7.79
N ASN A 47 -12.65 10.14 -7.12
CA ASN A 47 -11.20 10.17 -7.12
C ASN A 47 -10.66 8.81 -7.51
N PHE A 48 -9.76 8.78 -8.47
CA PHE A 48 -9.03 7.60 -8.89
C PHE A 48 -7.54 7.83 -8.77
N PHE A 49 -6.85 6.89 -8.14
CA PHE A 49 -5.40 6.88 -8.00
C PHE A 49 -4.86 5.55 -8.48
N THR A 50 -3.85 5.60 -9.31
CA THR A 50 -3.00 4.45 -9.58
C THR A 50 -1.59 4.76 -9.09
N THR A 51 -1.02 3.84 -8.33
CA THR A 51 0.34 3.96 -7.80
C THR A 51 1.10 2.71 -8.17
N PHE A 52 2.27 2.88 -8.72
CA PHE A 52 3.23 1.81 -8.94
C PHE A 52 4.49 2.12 -8.15
N THR A 53 4.96 1.14 -7.39
CA THR A 53 6.20 1.20 -6.62
C THR A 53 7.10 0.05 -7.04
N ASN A 54 8.36 0.35 -7.33
CA ASN A 54 9.40 -0.65 -7.50
C ASN A 54 10.40 -0.51 -6.35
N GLY A 55 10.63 -1.59 -5.61
CA GLY A 55 11.64 -1.61 -4.57
C GLY A 55 11.19 -1.02 -3.23
N GLU A 56 10.06 -1.45 -2.70
CA GLU A 56 9.70 -1.22 -1.30
C GLU A 56 10.45 -2.22 -0.42
N PHE A 57 11.57 -1.82 0.15
CA PHE A 57 12.42 -2.65 0.99
C PHE A 57 12.38 -2.17 2.44
N ASP A 58 12.38 -3.13 3.34
CA ASP A 58 12.53 -2.86 4.76
C ASP A 58 14.01 -2.63 5.10
N ASP A 59 14.34 -1.48 5.67
CA ASP A 59 15.67 -1.13 6.20
C ASP A 59 15.72 -1.25 7.72
N GLY A 60 14.84 -2.03 8.31
CA GLY A 60 14.79 -2.29 9.73
C GLY A 60 15.95 -3.16 10.24
N TYR A 61 16.00 -3.38 11.54
CA TYR A 61 16.98 -4.23 12.21
C TYR A 61 17.05 -5.65 11.63
N SER A 62 15.95 -6.14 11.11
CA SER A 62 15.84 -7.46 10.51
C SER A 62 16.39 -7.55 9.07
N ASN A 63 16.82 -6.43 8.48
CA ASN A 63 17.45 -6.45 7.17
C ASN A 63 18.87 -7.04 7.27
N GLN A 64 18.98 -8.33 7.01
CA GLN A 64 20.23 -9.07 7.04
C GLN A 64 20.88 -9.25 5.66
N THR A 65 20.30 -8.65 4.62
CA THR A 65 20.74 -8.88 3.23
C THR A 65 21.85 -7.94 2.78
N THR A 66 21.74 -6.67 3.15
CA THR A 66 22.70 -5.62 2.78
C THR A 66 23.35 -4.94 4.00
N GLY A 67 22.93 -5.30 5.21
CA GLY A 67 23.50 -4.79 6.45
C GLY A 67 22.88 -3.50 6.93
N SER A 68 21.59 -3.42 7.07
CA SER A 68 20.83 -2.34 7.70
C SER A 68 21.58 -1.01 7.89
N PHE A 69 21.34 -0.03 7.06
CA PHE A 69 22.08 1.25 7.04
C PHE A 69 22.13 2.01 8.35
N ASN A 70 21.17 1.80 9.23
CA ASN A 70 21.09 2.47 10.50
C ASN A 70 21.90 1.79 11.62
N GLN A 71 22.39 0.55 11.42
CA GLN A 71 22.98 -0.23 12.50
C GLN A 71 24.31 -0.91 12.18
N TRP A 72 24.37 -1.67 11.08
CA TRP A 72 25.50 -2.57 10.79
C TRP A 72 26.33 -2.14 9.58
N PHE A 73 25.85 -1.18 8.81
CA PHE A 73 26.53 -0.69 7.65
C PHE A 73 27.69 0.23 8.06
N HIS A 74 28.89 -0.07 7.57
CA HIS A 74 30.07 0.73 7.88
C HIS A 74 30.03 2.08 7.15
N ARG A 75 30.24 3.17 7.87
CA ARG A 75 30.16 4.53 7.29
C ARG A 75 31.36 4.90 6.40
N ASP A 76 32.44 4.16 6.52
CA ASP A 76 33.68 4.31 5.76
C ASP A 76 33.71 3.47 4.48
N LEU A 77 32.63 2.75 4.15
CA LEU A 77 32.52 2.04 2.89
C LEU A 77 32.43 3.03 1.71
N ASP A 78 33.34 2.86 0.77
CA ASP A 78 33.27 3.60 -0.50
C ASP A 78 32.21 2.98 -1.41
N MET A 79 31.08 3.67 -1.53
CA MET A 79 29.95 3.23 -2.33
C MET A 79 30.25 3.20 -3.84
N LYS A 80 31.27 3.95 -4.30
CA LYS A 80 31.70 3.90 -5.69
C LYS A 80 32.42 2.59 -5.96
N ILE A 81 33.35 2.21 -5.11
CA ILE A 81 34.05 0.92 -5.17
C ILE A 81 33.03 -0.23 -5.08
N MET A 82 32.05 -0.14 -4.18
CA MET A 82 30.98 -1.13 -4.06
C MET A 82 30.21 -1.30 -5.37
N LYS A 83 29.92 -0.20 -6.06
CA LYS A 83 29.24 -0.22 -7.37
C LYS A 83 30.12 -0.83 -8.46
N GLU A 84 31.41 -0.52 -8.48
CA GLU A 84 32.38 -1.06 -9.44
C GLU A 84 32.56 -2.59 -9.26
N LEU A 85 32.55 -3.06 -8.02
CA LEU A 85 32.73 -4.46 -7.66
C LEU A 85 31.47 -5.32 -7.74
N LYS A 86 30.31 -4.76 -8.02
CA LYS A 86 29.02 -5.47 -7.96
C LYS A 86 28.95 -6.69 -8.88
N ASP A 87 29.68 -6.69 -10.00
CA ASP A 87 29.69 -7.76 -10.99
C ASP A 87 30.90 -8.70 -10.86
N VAL A 88 31.73 -8.49 -9.84
CA VAL A 88 32.87 -9.35 -9.55
C VAL A 88 32.40 -10.61 -8.85
N ARG A 89 32.91 -11.76 -9.33
CA ARG A 89 32.69 -13.06 -8.70
C ARG A 89 33.99 -13.68 -8.23
N THR A 90 33.91 -14.48 -7.19
CA THR A 90 34.96 -15.38 -6.79
C THR A 90 35.16 -16.48 -7.85
N PRO A 91 36.29 -17.20 -7.86
CA PRO A 91 36.53 -18.31 -8.80
C PRO A 91 35.44 -19.39 -8.76
N ASP A 92 34.79 -19.59 -7.64
CA ASP A 92 33.68 -20.54 -7.47
C ASP A 92 32.29 -19.92 -7.76
N GLY A 93 32.25 -18.71 -8.32
CA GLY A 93 31.04 -18.09 -8.86
C GLY A 93 30.20 -17.27 -7.86
N ILE A 94 30.72 -16.99 -6.68
CA ILE A 94 30.01 -16.22 -5.64
C ILE A 94 30.26 -14.72 -5.81
N TRP A 95 29.23 -13.92 -5.58
CA TRP A 95 29.33 -12.48 -5.66
C TRP A 95 30.22 -11.91 -4.56
N ALA A 96 31.18 -11.09 -4.93
CA ALA A 96 32.03 -10.35 -3.98
C ALA A 96 31.17 -9.37 -3.17
N SER A 97 31.52 -9.22 -1.89
CA SER A 97 30.84 -8.30 -0.98
C SER A 97 31.87 -7.57 -0.10
N TRP A 98 31.40 -6.56 0.61
CA TRP A 98 32.20 -5.79 1.57
C TRP A 98 32.42 -6.51 2.92
N ASN A 99 31.50 -7.37 3.29
CA ASN A 99 31.50 -8.07 4.58
C ASN A 99 32.07 -9.47 4.39
N HIS A 100 33.37 -9.57 4.26
CA HIS A 100 34.09 -10.84 4.16
C HIS A 100 34.87 -11.16 5.44
N ASN A 101 35.41 -12.36 5.51
CA ASN A 101 36.17 -12.82 6.67
C ASN A 101 37.49 -12.07 6.87
N ASP A 102 38.03 -12.17 8.07
CA ASP A 102 39.33 -11.63 8.43
C ASP A 102 40.41 -12.15 7.47
N PRO A 103 41.20 -11.27 6.82
CA PRO A 103 42.28 -11.67 5.94
C PRO A 103 43.36 -12.54 6.59
N THR A 104 43.47 -12.52 7.93
CA THR A 104 44.43 -13.38 8.65
C THR A 104 44.02 -14.85 8.64
N VAL A 105 42.79 -15.17 8.34
CA VAL A 105 42.26 -16.54 8.20
C VAL A 105 42.14 -16.99 6.75
N TYR A 106 42.82 -16.29 5.84
CA TYR A 106 42.82 -16.66 4.42
C TYR A 106 43.42 -18.06 4.19
N ASP A 107 42.63 -18.94 3.61
CA ASP A 107 43.02 -20.26 3.20
C ASP A 107 43.07 -20.34 1.67
N PRO A 108 44.27 -20.48 1.05
CA PRO A 108 44.39 -20.61 -0.37
C PRO A 108 43.66 -21.81 -0.98
N SER A 109 43.43 -22.86 -0.18
CA SER A 109 42.68 -24.04 -0.59
C SER A 109 41.18 -23.82 -0.57
N ASN A 110 40.71 -22.78 0.14
CA ASN A 110 39.31 -22.40 0.22
C ASN A 110 39.16 -20.85 0.17
N PRO A 111 39.50 -20.22 -0.99
CA PRO A 111 39.43 -18.75 -1.15
C PRO A 111 38.03 -18.19 -0.95
N ARG A 112 37.04 -19.04 -1.02
CA ARG A 112 35.64 -18.68 -0.78
C ARG A 112 35.42 -18.11 0.61
N LEU A 113 36.11 -18.60 1.64
CA LEU A 113 36.00 -18.10 2.99
C LEU A 113 36.41 -16.64 3.12
N PHE A 114 37.27 -16.17 2.24
CA PHE A 114 37.73 -14.78 2.25
C PHE A 114 36.90 -13.86 1.38
N TYR A 115 36.60 -14.27 0.12
CA TYR A 115 35.96 -13.37 -0.85
C TYR A 115 34.44 -13.35 -0.74
N ALA A 116 33.82 -14.42 -0.26
CA ALA A 116 32.37 -14.46 -0.11
C ALA A 116 31.91 -13.54 1.02
N ALA A 117 30.74 -12.97 0.86
CA ALA A 117 30.09 -12.22 1.89
C ALA A 117 29.93 -13.06 3.16
N ASN A 118 30.30 -12.56 4.33
CA ASN A 118 30.13 -13.28 5.59
C ASN A 118 28.68 -13.22 6.09
N TYR A 119 28.02 -12.07 5.99
CA TYR A 119 26.64 -11.87 6.40
C TYR A 119 25.78 -11.22 5.33
N TRP A 120 26.32 -10.24 4.57
CA TRP A 120 25.55 -9.36 3.71
C TRP A 120 26.08 -9.36 2.29
N TYR A 121 25.17 -9.24 1.34
CA TYR A 121 25.50 -9.11 -0.07
C TYR A 121 26.08 -7.73 -0.38
N ASN A 122 26.74 -7.62 -1.53
CA ASN A 122 27.03 -6.33 -2.12
C ASN A 122 25.71 -5.59 -2.35
N PHE A 123 25.62 -4.37 -1.83
CA PHE A 123 24.42 -3.54 -1.86
C PHE A 123 23.81 -3.38 -3.25
N TYR A 124 24.62 -3.02 -4.24
CA TYR A 124 24.11 -2.83 -5.59
C TYR A 124 23.71 -4.14 -6.26
N LYS A 125 24.51 -5.19 -6.10
CA LYS A 125 24.20 -6.50 -6.68
C LYS A 125 22.92 -7.10 -6.11
N TYR A 126 22.68 -6.93 -4.83
CA TYR A 126 21.44 -7.39 -4.20
C TYR A 126 20.21 -6.79 -4.88
N PHE A 127 20.20 -5.47 -5.08
CA PHE A 127 19.08 -4.78 -5.72
C PHE A 127 18.98 -4.95 -7.24
N ASP A 128 20.06 -5.39 -7.89
CA ASP A 128 19.97 -5.89 -9.29
C ASP A 128 19.25 -7.24 -9.39
N LEU A 129 19.35 -8.07 -8.36
CA LEU A 129 18.86 -9.46 -8.37
C LEU A 129 17.55 -9.67 -7.58
N VAL A 130 17.14 -8.68 -6.81
CA VAL A 130 15.90 -8.70 -6.03
C VAL A 130 14.98 -7.60 -6.52
N THR A 131 13.76 -7.95 -6.89
CA THR A 131 12.73 -6.99 -7.25
C THR A 131 11.50 -7.16 -6.38
N ASN A 132 10.95 -6.03 -5.96
CA ASN A 132 9.77 -5.94 -5.15
C ASN A 132 8.86 -4.88 -5.78
N GLN A 133 7.75 -5.31 -6.37
CA GLN A 133 6.88 -4.45 -7.15
C GLN A 133 5.47 -4.46 -6.58
N GLU A 134 4.89 -3.28 -6.47
CA GLU A 134 3.51 -3.12 -6.05
C GLU A 134 2.76 -2.17 -6.97
N ARG A 135 1.56 -2.55 -7.36
CA ARG A 135 0.58 -1.68 -7.99
C ARG A 135 -0.67 -1.58 -7.12
N ARG A 136 -1.13 -0.35 -6.90
CA ARG A 136 -2.39 -0.05 -6.20
C ARG A 136 -3.27 0.83 -7.06
N ASP A 137 -4.47 0.35 -7.34
CA ASP A 137 -5.51 1.13 -8.00
C ASP A 137 -6.63 1.39 -6.98
N ARG A 138 -6.90 2.68 -6.70
CA ARG A 138 -7.87 3.13 -5.70
C ARG A 138 -8.91 4.01 -6.33
N LEU A 139 -10.17 3.63 -6.20
CA LEU A 139 -11.32 4.43 -6.56
C LEU A 139 -12.08 4.78 -5.28
N PHE A 140 -12.30 6.04 -5.01
CA PHE A 140 -13.15 6.45 -3.89
C PHE A 140 -13.91 7.72 -4.21
N GLY A 141 -15.09 7.83 -3.63
CA GLY A 141 -15.93 8.99 -3.82
C GLY A 141 -17.32 8.77 -3.31
N ASP A 142 -18.14 9.76 -3.60
CA ASP A 142 -19.55 9.78 -3.24
C ASP A 142 -20.41 10.41 -4.34
N VAL A 143 -21.66 9.97 -4.37
CA VAL A 143 -22.73 10.55 -5.15
C VAL A 143 -23.88 10.85 -4.21
N SER A 144 -24.46 12.04 -4.31
CA SER A 144 -25.57 12.43 -3.45
C SER A 144 -26.66 13.20 -4.19
N LEU A 145 -27.89 13.02 -3.70
CA LEU A 145 -29.07 13.80 -4.06
C LEU A 145 -29.57 14.51 -2.80
N SER A 146 -29.71 15.82 -2.88
CA SER A 146 -30.25 16.66 -1.81
C SER A 146 -31.56 17.30 -2.26
N TYR A 147 -32.63 17.13 -1.49
CA TYR A 147 -33.93 17.70 -1.75
C TYR A 147 -34.38 18.64 -0.63
N LYS A 148 -34.64 19.90 -0.99
CA LYS A 148 -35.20 20.92 -0.10
C LYS A 148 -36.70 20.74 -0.03
N ILE A 149 -37.20 20.11 1.06
CA ILE A 149 -38.63 19.83 1.25
C ILE A 149 -39.37 21.16 1.48
N ILE A 150 -38.98 21.87 2.51
CA ILE A 150 -39.44 23.22 2.84
C ILE A 150 -38.25 24.03 3.35
N GLU A 151 -38.44 25.29 3.66
CA GLU A 151 -37.40 26.11 4.29
C GLU A 151 -37.01 25.53 5.64
N GLY A 152 -35.71 25.33 5.84
CA GLY A 152 -35.14 24.71 7.03
C GLY A 152 -35.18 23.18 7.06
N LEU A 153 -35.89 22.47 6.16
CA LEU A 153 -35.98 21.01 6.14
C LEU A 153 -35.41 20.44 4.82
N ASN A 154 -34.31 19.70 4.94
CA ASN A 154 -33.62 19.10 3.80
C ASN A 154 -33.51 17.58 3.99
N PHE A 155 -33.66 16.84 2.89
CA PHE A 155 -33.42 15.40 2.85
C PHE A 155 -32.28 15.12 1.88
N LYS A 156 -31.30 14.30 2.30
CA LYS A 156 -30.14 13.93 1.49
C LYS A 156 -29.96 12.42 1.50
N VAL A 157 -29.71 11.86 0.33
CA VAL A 157 -29.26 10.47 0.17
C VAL A 157 -27.84 10.50 -0.39
N THR A 158 -26.96 9.70 0.19
CA THR A 158 -25.55 9.61 -0.24
C THR A 158 -25.16 8.15 -0.39
N TYR A 159 -24.57 7.82 -1.54
CA TYR A 159 -23.83 6.59 -1.76
C TYR A 159 -22.36 6.90 -1.78
N ARG A 160 -21.58 6.21 -0.93
CA ARG A 160 -20.11 6.29 -0.93
C ARG A 160 -19.50 4.96 -1.25
N ARG A 161 -18.44 4.99 -2.02
CA ARG A 161 -17.67 3.79 -2.36
C ARG A 161 -16.19 4.06 -2.22
N GLN A 162 -15.48 3.11 -1.62
CA GLN A 162 -14.04 3.04 -1.62
C GLN A 162 -13.61 1.65 -2.04
N GLN A 163 -13.00 1.56 -3.21
CA GLN A 163 -12.45 0.33 -3.76
C GLN A 163 -10.92 0.45 -3.85
N ASN A 164 -10.24 -0.62 -3.48
CA ASN A 164 -8.80 -0.73 -3.59
C ASN A 164 -8.43 -2.10 -4.16
N ASN A 165 -7.67 -2.09 -5.26
CA ASN A 165 -7.06 -3.27 -5.84
C ASN A 165 -5.57 -3.16 -5.63
N ARG A 166 -4.95 -4.22 -5.13
CA ARG A 166 -3.52 -4.32 -4.93
C ARG A 166 -3.02 -5.55 -5.65
N TRP A 167 -1.94 -5.37 -6.37
CA TRP A 167 -1.14 -6.42 -6.94
C TRP A 167 0.29 -6.23 -6.46
N TYR A 168 0.92 -7.32 -6.02
CA TYR A 168 2.26 -7.34 -5.46
C TYR A 168 3.03 -8.53 -6.00
N GLU A 169 4.30 -8.33 -6.36
CA GLU A 169 5.26 -9.37 -6.73
C GLU A 169 6.59 -9.14 -6.04
N GLU A 170 7.19 -10.24 -5.61
CA GLU A 170 8.51 -10.29 -5.04
C GLU A 170 9.29 -11.40 -5.75
N LYS A 171 10.46 -11.04 -6.30
CA LYS A 171 11.32 -11.94 -7.07
C LYS A 171 12.73 -11.89 -6.54
N TYR A 172 13.28 -13.05 -6.21
CA TYR A 172 14.68 -13.23 -5.90
C TYR A 172 15.29 -14.09 -6.99
N SER A 173 16.31 -13.55 -7.67
CA SER A 173 17.01 -14.28 -8.72
C SER A 173 17.68 -15.53 -8.17
N SER A 174 17.68 -16.60 -8.98
CA SER A 174 18.47 -17.79 -8.68
C SER A 174 19.99 -17.53 -8.71
N ASP A 175 20.39 -16.40 -9.31
CA ASP A 175 21.79 -15.94 -9.35
C ASP A 175 22.21 -15.22 -8.06
N LEU A 176 21.28 -14.92 -7.15
CA LEU A 176 21.56 -14.45 -5.80
C LEU A 176 22.12 -15.62 -4.98
N ASN A 177 23.18 -16.20 -5.48
CA ASN A 177 23.70 -17.43 -4.95
C ASN A 177 24.20 -17.27 -3.53
N TYR A 178 23.92 -18.27 -2.80
CA TYR A 178 24.44 -18.66 -1.56
C TYR A 178 25.98 -18.48 -1.46
N SER A 179 26.42 -17.71 -0.52
CA SER A 179 27.84 -17.46 -0.29
C SER A 179 28.47 -18.41 0.74
N GLY A 180 27.84 -19.52 1.04
CA GLY A 180 28.43 -20.63 1.79
C GLY A 180 28.19 -20.63 3.29
N THR A 181 28.90 -19.88 4.05
CA THR A 181 28.88 -19.94 5.52
C THR A 181 27.91 -18.97 6.20
N GLN A 182 27.19 -18.17 5.46
CA GLN A 182 26.37 -17.14 6.03
C GLN A 182 24.99 -17.59 6.42
N THR A 183 24.49 -16.98 7.48
CA THR A 183 23.11 -17.14 7.94
C THR A 183 22.09 -16.68 6.91
N THR A 184 22.37 -15.59 6.22
CA THR A 184 21.49 -15.05 5.17
C THR A 184 21.42 -15.94 3.92
N GLY A 185 22.49 -16.62 3.57
CA GLY A 185 22.53 -17.56 2.43
C GLY A 185 21.77 -18.86 2.66
N ASN A 186 21.38 -19.16 3.89
CA ASN A 186 20.60 -20.34 4.22
C ASN A 186 19.09 -20.13 4.06
N GLU A 187 18.63 -18.90 3.80
CA GLU A 187 17.24 -18.63 3.54
C GLU A 187 16.81 -19.32 2.23
N PRO A 188 15.72 -20.10 2.23
CA PRO A 188 15.25 -20.81 1.01
C PRO A 188 15.01 -19.88 -0.18
N ARG A 189 14.60 -18.64 0.05
CA ARG A 189 14.35 -17.61 -0.96
C ARG A 189 15.59 -17.23 -1.77
N TYR A 190 16.80 -17.37 -1.22
CA TYR A 190 18.06 -17.10 -1.96
C TYR A 190 18.46 -18.18 -2.96
N LYS A 191 17.67 -19.23 -3.10
CA LYS A 191 17.81 -20.23 -4.18
C LYS A 191 16.89 -19.92 -5.37
N GLY A 192 16.48 -18.69 -5.50
CA GLY A 192 15.40 -18.24 -6.34
C GLY A 192 14.07 -18.32 -5.60
N TYR A 193 13.32 -17.23 -5.65
CA TYR A 193 12.04 -17.14 -4.93
C TYR A 193 11.07 -16.29 -5.73
N TYR A 194 9.81 -16.68 -5.69
CA TYR A 194 8.73 -15.91 -6.25
C TYR A 194 7.55 -15.86 -5.29
N ARG A 195 7.04 -14.66 -5.07
CA ARG A 195 5.79 -14.43 -4.34
C ARG A 195 4.90 -13.51 -5.14
N THR A 196 3.63 -13.82 -5.17
CA THR A 196 2.59 -12.95 -5.72
C THR A 196 1.46 -12.78 -4.72
N GLU A 197 0.88 -11.59 -4.69
CA GLU A 197 -0.28 -11.30 -3.86
C GLU A 197 -1.23 -10.39 -4.62
N THR A 198 -2.52 -10.74 -4.62
CA THR A 198 -3.58 -9.89 -5.10
C THR A 198 -4.58 -9.66 -3.99
N SER A 199 -4.98 -8.42 -3.77
CA SER A 199 -6.04 -8.12 -2.84
C SER A 199 -7.06 -7.15 -3.43
N TYR A 200 -8.31 -7.37 -3.07
CA TYR A 200 -9.43 -6.53 -3.41
C TYR A 200 -10.16 -6.14 -2.13
N SER A 201 -10.32 -4.85 -1.90
CA SER A 201 -11.20 -4.36 -0.85
C SER A 201 -12.23 -3.39 -1.41
N ASN A 202 -13.48 -3.53 -0.97
CA ASN A 202 -14.57 -2.65 -1.34
C ASN A 202 -15.35 -2.30 -0.07
N ARG A 203 -15.57 -1.00 0.13
CA ARG A 203 -16.37 -0.44 1.22
C ARG A 203 -17.46 0.43 0.61
N GLU A 204 -18.68 0.21 1.03
CA GLU A 204 -19.85 0.92 0.54
C GLU A 204 -20.69 1.41 1.72
N ASN A 205 -21.08 2.68 1.65
CA ASN A 205 -22.04 3.29 2.57
C ASN A 205 -23.25 3.78 1.80
N TYR A 206 -24.40 3.51 2.34
CA TYR A 206 -25.69 4.05 1.90
C TYR A 206 -26.26 4.86 3.07
N GLU A 207 -26.26 6.17 2.93
CA GLU A 207 -26.60 7.09 3.98
C GLU A 207 -27.88 7.86 3.61
N THR A 208 -28.76 8.04 4.58
CA THR A 208 -29.85 9.00 4.50
C THR A 208 -29.70 10.01 5.61
N LEU A 209 -30.03 11.27 5.32
CA LEU A 209 -29.99 12.36 6.29
C LEU A 209 -31.18 13.28 6.09
N LEU A 210 -32.01 13.40 7.11
CA LEU A 210 -33.03 14.44 7.23
C LEU A 210 -32.50 15.49 8.18
N SER A 211 -32.32 16.72 7.70
CA SER A 211 -31.79 17.85 8.48
C SER A 211 -32.85 18.92 8.60
N PHE A 212 -33.11 19.35 9.82
CA PHE A 212 -33.99 20.46 10.14
C PHE A 212 -33.21 21.55 10.87
N SER A 213 -33.34 22.82 10.45
CA SER A 213 -32.74 23.97 11.10
C SER A 213 -33.66 25.17 10.94
N ARG A 214 -34.19 25.70 12.05
CA ARG A 214 -35.09 26.84 12.02
C ARG A 214 -35.06 27.62 13.33
N LYS A 215 -35.22 28.93 13.19
CA LYS A 215 -35.40 29.87 14.30
C LYS A 215 -36.89 30.09 14.56
N PHE A 216 -37.31 29.97 15.83
CA PHE A 216 -38.65 30.22 16.33
C PHE A 216 -38.57 31.26 17.46
N GLY A 217 -38.75 32.52 17.12
CA GLY A 217 -38.57 33.59 18.10
C GLY A 217 -37.19 33.58 18.72
N ASP A 218 -37.08 33.37 20.03
CA ASP A 218 -35.84 33.29 20.79
C ASP A 218 -35.14 31.90 20.73
N PHE A 219 -35.77 30.91 20.11
CA PHE A 219 -35.28 29.56 20.03
C PHE A 219 -34.65 29.23 18.68
N ASN A 220 -33.43 28.72 18.69
CA ASN A 220 -32.79 28.07 17.52
C ASN A 220 -32.91 26.56 17.68
N VAL A 221 -33.52 25.88 16.72
CA VAL A 221 -33.73 24.42 16.75
C VAL A 221 -33.03 23.80 15.58
N ASN A 222 -32.12 22.85 15.83
CA ASN A 222 -31.52 21.99 14.83
C ASN A 222 -31.79 20.53 15.19
N ALA A 223 -32.11 19.74 14.17
CA ALA A 223 -32.32 18.29 14.33
C ALA A 223 -31.82 17.56 13.10
N ASN A 224 -31.19 16.43 13.31
CA ASN A 224 -30.72 15.53 12.27
C ASN A 224 -31.16 14.10 12.60
N ALA A 225 -31.78 13.44 11.63
CA ALA A 225 -32.12 12.03 11.72
C ALA A 225 -31.60 11.32 10.47
N GLY A 226 -31.03 10.12 10.61
CA GLY A 226 -30.48 9.45 9.46
C GLY A 226 -30.23 7.98 9.68
N THR A 227 -29.84 7.33 8.60
CA THR A 227 -29.43 5.93 8.58
C THR A 227 -28.07 5.80 7.91
N ASP A 228 -27.28 4.82 8.34
CA ASP A 228 -26.02 4.43 7.72
C ASP A 228 -25.97 2.91 7.57
N PHE A 229 -25.96 2.43 6.34
CA PHE A 229 -25.80 1.05 5.98
C PHE A 229 -24.42 0.86 5.38
N PHE A 230 -23.58 0.11 6.05
CA PHE A 230 -22.21 -0.15 5.66
C PHE A 230 -22.02 -1.60 5.23
N ASN A 231 -21.25 -1.79 4.16
CA ASN A 231 -20.83 -3.09 3.66
C ASN A 231 -19.35 -3.03 3.29
N SER A 232 -18.56 -3.97 3.82
CA SER A 232 -17.14 -4.11 3.51
C SER A 232 -16.84 -5.53 3.09
N VAL A 233 -16.09 -5.68 2.01
CA VAL A 233 -15.56 -6.96 1.51
C VAL A 233 -14.06 -6.83 1.34
N LEU A 234 -13.31 -7.75 1.93
CA LEU A 234 -11.90 -7.95 1.69
C LEU A 234 -11.69 -9.35 1.12
N LYS A 235 -10.91 -9.46 0.05
CA LYS A 235 -10.45 -10.74 -0.52
C LYS A 235 -8.96 -10.61 -0.78
N SER A 236 -8.19 -11.60 -0.40
CA SER A 236 -6.77 -11.67 -0.75
C SER A 236 -6.38 -13.09 -1.16
N ASN A 237 -5.48 -13.16 -2.14
CA ASN A 237 -4.85 -14.38 -2.57
C ASN A 237 -3.35 -14.14 -2.54
N ARG A 238 -2.62 -14.96 -1.80
CA ARG A 238 -1.18 -14.93 -1.70
C ARG A 238 -0.61 -16.30 -2.00
N ALA A 239 0.43 -16.33 -2.81
CA ALA A 239 1.15 -17.56 -3.08
C ALA A 239 2.66 -17.27 -3.13
N ASN A 240 3.46 -18.23 -2.66
CA ASN A 240 4.91 -18.17 -2.79
C ASN A 240 5.51 -19.54 -3.01
N THR A 241 6.63 -19.55 -3.72
CA THR A 241 7.43 -20.76 -3.94
C THR A 241 8.14 -21.19 -2.67
N VAL A 242 8.43 -22.49 -2.58
CA VAL A 242 9.10 -23.12 -1.43
C VAL A 242 10.31 -23.88 -1.94
N ASP A 243 11.42 -23.84 -1.19
CA ASP A 243 12.71 -24.49 -1.46
C ASP A 243 13.40 -24.07 -2.77
N GLY A 244 12.96 -22.95 -3.35
CA GLY A 244 13.54 -22.40 -4.59
C GLY A 244 12.72 -22.68 -5.84
N LEU A 245 13.34 -22.45 -7.00
CA LEU A 245 12.75 -22.59 -8.32
C LEU A 245 13.34 -23.83 -9.03
N ASN A 246 12.51 -24.61 -9.73
CA ASN A 246 12.97 -25.74 -10.55
C ASN A 246 13.77 -25.25 -11.77
N VAL A 247 13.25 -24.27 -12.48
CA VAL A 247 13.91 -23.58 -13.59
C VAL A 247 14.37 -22.22 -13.10
N ALA A 248 15.67 -21.95 -13.20
CA ALA A 248 16.27 -20.70 -12.72
C ALA A 248 15.60 -19.49 -13.34
N ASN A 249 15.27 -18.50 -12.51
CA ASN A 249 14.69 -17.21 -12.90
C ASN A 249 13.33 -17.28 -13.62
N LEU A 250 12.66 -18.43 -13.63
CA LEU A 250 11.29 -18.55 -14.09
C LEU A 250 10.31 -18.29 -12.94
N TYR A 251 9.82 -17.08 -12.85
CA TYR A 251 8.99 -16.58 -11.73
C TYR A 251 7.51 -16.93 -11.93
N THR A 252 7.17 -18.17 -11.62
CA THR A 252 5.79 -18.67 -11.56
C THR A 252 5.61 -19.58 -10.36
N ILE A 253 4.41 -19.62 -9.79
CA ILE A 253 4.12 -20.47 -8.63
C ILE A 253 4.26 -21.96 -8.95
N SER A 254 3.91 -22.37 -10.18
CA SER A 254 4.06 -23.74 -10.65
C SER A 254 5.52 -24.20 -10.79
N ASN A 255 6.48 -23.25 -10.76
CA ASN A 255 7.92 -23.55 -10.83
C ASN A 255 8.56 -23.76 -9.43
N SER A 256 7.76 -23.83 -8.38
CA SER A 256 8.24 -24.14 -7.03
C SER A 256 8.85 -25.53 -6.95
N LYS A 257 9.99 -25.69 -6.28
CA LYS A 257 10.61 -27.00 -6.04
C LYS A 257 9.78 -27.90 -5.14
N SER A 258 9.29 -27.34 -4.06
CA SER A 258 8.36 -28.01 -3.14
C SER A 258 6.96 -27.44 -3.32
N GLN A 259 5.98 -28.02 -2.66
CA GLN A 259 4.60 -27.54 -2.69
C GLN A 259 4.55 -26.07 -2.29
N PRO A 260 4.03 -25.18 -3.14
CA PRO A 260 3.95 -23.75 -2.85
C PRO A 260 2.97 -23.48 -1.71
N ASN A 261 3.25 -22.44 -0.95
CA ASN A 261 2.30 -21.92 0.02
C ASN A 261 1.24 -21.10 -0.70
N ILE A 262 -0.03 -21.42 -0.45
CA ILE A 262 -1.17 -20.69 -1.01
C ILE A 262 -2.12 -20.34 0.13
N VAL A 263 -2.47 -19.06 0.23
CA VAL A 263 -3.40 -18.54 1.24
C VAL A 263 -4.48 -17.72 0.55
N ASN A 264 -5.72 -18.03 0.87
CA ASN A 264 -6.89 -17.29 0.39
C ASN A 264 -7.68 -16.80 1.61
N ASP A 265 -7.83 -15.49 1.72
CA ASP A 265 -8.58 -14.87 2.81
C ASP A 265 -9.80 -14.13 2.27
N ARG A 266 -10.88 -14.21 3.01
CA ARG A 266 -12.09 -13.44 2.73
C ARG A 266 -12.72 -12.97 4.02
N GLU A 267 -12.93 -11.66 4.09
CA GLU A 267 -13.61 -11.02 5.20
C GLU A 267 -14.80 -10.21 4.67
N ASN A 268 -15.93 -10.33 5.34
CA ASN A 268 -17.12 -9.53 5.08
C ASN A 268 -17.59 -8.90 6.39
N TYR A 269 -17.80 -7.60 6.37
CA TYR A 269 -18.32 -6.87 7.52
C TYR A 269 -19.49 -5.99 7.08
N LYS A 270 -20.58 -6.01 7.86
CA LYS A 270 -21.78 -5.21 7.60
C LYS A 270 -22.33 -4.65 8.90
N TYR A 271 -22.78 -3.42 8.85
CA TYR A 271 -23.62 -2.88 9.91
C TYR A 271 -24.75 -2.04 9.33
N ARG A 272 -25.76 -1.84 10.16
CA ARG A 272 -26.87 -0.92 9.92
C ARG A 272 -27.06 -0.08 11.17
N ALA A 273 -27.10 1.22 11.00
CA ALA A 273 -27.28 2.17 12.08
C ALA A 273 -28.37 3.17 11.73
N ALA A 274 -29.09 3.63 12.73
CA ALA A 274 -29.93 4.81 12.67
C ALA A 274 -29.51 5.76 13.79
N PHE A 275 -29.62 7.06 13.55
CA PHE A 275 -29.25 8.05 14.54
C PHE A 275 -30.21 9.21 14.53
N LEU A 276 -30.30 9.86 15.70
CA LEU A 276 -31.04 11.09 15.92
C LEU A 276 -30.16 12.01 16.76
N ARG A 277 -29.99 13.24 16.29
CA ARG A 277 -29.30 14.31 17.02
C ARG A 277 -30.17 15.56 16.99
N GLY A 278 -30.25 16.26 18.08
CA GLY A 278 -30.90 17.55 18.15
C GLY A 278 -30.20 18.50 19.10
N ASP A 279 -30.27 19.77 18.77
CA ASP A 279 -29.85 20.86 19.64
C ASP A 279 -30.87 21.98 19.64
N VAL A 280 -31.04 22.61 20.81
CA VAL A 280 -31.91 23.75 20.99
C VAL A 280 -31.13 24.84 21.74
N GLY A 281 -31.05 26.02 21.16
CA GLY A 281 -30.47 27.20 21.76
C GLY A 281 -31.58 28.19 22.13
N PHE A 282 -31.51 28.81 23.31
CA PHE A 282 -32.40 29.88 23.76
C PHE A 282 -31.63 31.17 23.99
N ARG A 283 -31.96 32.25 23.26
CA ARG A 283 -31.34 33.58 23.33
C ARG A 283 -29.80 33.58 23.31
N ASP A 284 -29.21 32.62 22.67
CA ASP A 284 -27.74 32.43 22.51
C ASP A 284 -26.95 32.28 23.84
N PHE A 285 -27.64 32.02 24.97
CA PHE A 285 -26.97 31.79 26.27
C PHE A 285 -27.25 30.42 26.90
N LEU A 286 -28.34 29.73 26.51
CA LEU A 286 -28.67 28.38 27.00
C LEU A 286 -28.77 27.41 25.83
N PHE A 287 -28.05 26.31 25.93
CA PHE A 287 -28.02 25.27 24.88
C PHE A 287 -28.27 23.89 25.50
N GLY A 288 -29.09 23.11 24.82
CA GLY A 288 -29.33 21.70 25.13
C GLY A 288 -29.05 20.86 23.89
N GLU A 289 -28.32 19.77 24.04
CA GLU A 289 -28.02 18.82 22.99
C GLU A 289 -28.38 17.40 23.41
N PHE A 290 -28.86 16.59 22.45
CA PHE A 290 -29.04 15.15 22.63
C PHE A 290 -28.60 14.38 21.40
N THR A 291 -28.11 13.18 21.61
CA THR A 291 -27.71 12.25 20.54
C THR A 291 -28.12 10.83 20.91
N LEU A 292 -28.73 10.12 19.95
CA LEU A 292 -29.09 8.71 20.04
C LEU A 292 -28.58 8.00 18.81
N ARG A 293 -28.01 6.81 18.99
CA ARG A 293 -27.54 5.94 17.91
C ARG A 293 -27.85 4.47 18.18
#